data_8ca74261a199e57ed7dc5bacf2f05a79
#
_entry.id   8ca74261a199e57ed7dc5bacf2f05a79
#
_cell.length_a   1.000
_cell.length_b   1.000
_cell.length_c   1.000
_cell.angle_alpha   90.00
_cell.angle_beta   90.00
_cell.angle_gamma   90.00
#
_symmetry.space_group_name_H-M   'P 1'
#
loop_
_entity.id
_entity.type
_entity.pdbx_description
1 polymer ?
#
loop_
_entity_poly.entity_id
_entity_poly.type
_entity_poly.pdbx_seq_one_letter_code
_entity_poly.pdbx_strand_id
1 'polypeptide(L)'
;DKIDDLKKFIYYGKPMEGVQTETLPGIDTIYIPEDKIRLLHAGLGLLTEAQEFLIPILESIMRATPLDVVNLKEELGDTMWYQAIACNVLGTTFEIEQERNIAKLSARYPDKFTEDKAINRDLETERKVLSDA
;
A
#
# COMPACT_ATOMS: atom_id res chain seq x y z
N ASP A 1 -0.05 -0.15 17.09
CA ASP A 1 -0.02 0.96 16.16
C ASP A 1 -1.47 1.39 15.83
N LYS A 2 -1.73 2.70 15.87
CA LYS A 2 -3.08 3.24 15.66
C LYS A 2 -3.71 2.86 14.31
N ILE A 3 -2.91 2.68 13.28
CA ILE A 3 -3.38 2.29 11.94
C ILE A 3 -3.76 0.81 11.92
N ASP A 4 -2.95 -0.04 12.52
CA ASP A 4 -3.27 -1.46 12.67
C ASP A 4 -4.49 -1.66 13.60
N ASP A 5 -4.60 -0.89 14.69
CA ASP A 5 -5.79 -0.90 15.54
C ASP A 5 -7.05 -0.46 14.79
N LEU A 6 -6.95 0.57 13.93
CA LEU A 6 -8.03 1.02 13.07
C LEU A 6 -8.42 -0.07 12.04
N LYS A 7 -7.45 -0.71 11.40
CA LYS A 7 -7.66 -1.85 10.48
C LYS A 7 -8.44 -2.96 11.20
N LYS A 8 -7.98 -3.37 12.38
CA LYS A 8 -8.60 -4.43 13.18
C LYS A 8 -9.99 -4.05 13.66
N PHE A 9 -10.23 -2.78 13.99
CA PHE A 9 -11.55 -2.27 14.38
C PHE A 9 -12.54 -2.33 13.19
N ILE A 10 -12.14 -1.82 12.02
CA ILE A 10 -13.01 -1.75 10.84
C ILE A 10 -13.36 -3.14 10.29
N TYR A 11 -12.38 -4.06 10.21
CA TYR A 11 -12.56 -5.32 9.47
C TYR A 11 -12.84 -6.53 10.35
N TYR A 12 -12.42 -6.48 11.62
CA TYR A 12 -12.54 -7.62 12.52
C TYR A 12 -13.37 -7.32 13.78
N GLY A 13 -13.90 -6.10 13.89
CA GLY A 13 -14.71 -5.68 15.05
C GLY A 13 -13.93 -5.61 16.37
N LYS A 14 -12.59 -5.60 16.33
CA LYS A 14 -11.77 -5.47 17.53
C LYS A 14 -11.99 -4.10 18.16
N PRO A 15 -12.42 -3.99 19.44
CA PRO A 15 -12.62 -2.69 20.08
C PRO A 15 -11.35 -1.83 20.02
N MET A 16 -11.53 -0.56 19.69
CA MET A 16 -10.43 0.42 19.67
C MET A 16 -10.59 1.36 20.88
N GLU A 17 -9.53 1.52 21.65
CA GLU A 17 -9.54 2.38 22.83
C GLU A 17 -9.80 3.85 22.46
N GLY A 18 -10.77 4.48 23.12
CA GLY A 18 -11.15 5.87 22.87
C GLY A 18 -12.12 6.11 21.71
N VAL A 19 -12.52 5.06 20.98
CA VAL A 19 -13.57 5.13 19.96
C VAL A 19 -14.92 4.74 20.58
N GLN A 20 -15.83 5.70 20.68
CA GLN A 20 -17.21 5.43 21.04
C GLN A 20 -17.96 4.93 19.81
N THR A 21 -18.55 3.74 19.90
CA THR A 21 -19.34 3.13 18.82
C THR A 21 -20.80 3.59 18.83
N GLU A 22 -21.15 4.60 19.63
CA GLU A 22 -22.48 5.18 19.63
C GLU A 22 -22.70 5.91 18.30
N THR A 23 -23.73 5.49 17.57
CA THR A 23 -24.22 6.20 16.38
C THR A 23 -24.63 7.61 16.81
N LEU A 24 -23.94 8.60 16.27
CA LEU A 24 -24.31 10.00 16.50
C LEU A 24 -25.75 10.22 16.00
N PRO A 25 -26.65 10.78 16.83
CA PRO A 25 -28.01 11.04 16.40
C PRO A 25 -28.03 11.95 15.16
N GLY A 26 -28.70 11.49 14.09
CA GLY A 26 -28.86 12.27 12.85
C GLY A 26 -27.80 12.05 11.79
N ILE A 27 -26.87 11.11 11.97
CA ILE A 27 -26.01 10.65 10.88
C ILE A 27 -26.66 9.42 10.27
N ASP A 28 -27.15 9.57 9.03
CA ASP A 28 -27.58 8.44 8.21
C ASP A 28 -26.39 7.50 7.99
N THR A 29 -26.64 6.19 7.98
CA THR A 29 -25.62 5.17 7.72
C THR A 29 -24.98 5.47 6.37
N ILE A 30 -23.68 5.77 6.38
CA ILE A 30 -22.93 5.96 5.13
C ILE A 30 -22.76 4.58 4.49
N TYR A 31 -23.42 4.37 3.35
CA TYR A 31 -23.17 3.18 2.55
C TYR A 31 -21.85 3.33 1.79
N ILE A 32 -20.87 2.48 2.10
CA ILE A 32 -19.61 2.40 1.35
C ILE A 32 -19.67 1.14 0.49
N PRO A 33 -19.52 1.25 -0.85
CA PRO A 33 -19.44 0.09 -1.74
C PRO A 33 -18.36 -0.91 -1.32
N GLU A 34 -18.62 -2.21 -1.49
CA GLU A 34 -17.74 -3.29 -1.04
C GLU A 34 -16.34 -3.21 -1.66
N ASP A 35 -16.24 -2.86 -2.93
CA ASP A 35 -14.97 -2.66 -3.64
C ASP A 35 -14.10 -1.59 -2.97
N LYS A 36 -14.70 -0.48 -2.55
CA LYS A 36 -13.99 0.59 -1.81
C LYS A 36 -13.53 0.16 -0.44
N ILE A 37 -14.37 -0.62 0.28
CA ILE A 37 -13.98 -1.18 1.59
C ILE A 37 -12.81 -2.16 1.42
N ARG A 38 -12.85 -3.01 0.40
CA ARG A 38 -11.76 -3.96 0.12
C ARG A 38 -10.47 -3.24 -0.30
N LEU A 39 -10.54 -2.18 -1.10
CA LEU A 39 -9.39 -1.34 -1.44
C LEU A 39 -8.83 -0.60 -0.21
N LEU A 40 -9.71 -0.10 0.67
CA LEU A 40 -9.28 0.51 1.93
C LEU A 40 -8.54 -0.52 2.82
N HIS A 41 -9.06 -1.76 2.91
CA HIS A 41 -8.39 -2.85 3.63
C HIS A 41 -7.00 -3.12 3.05
N ALA A 42 -6.90 -3.28 1.72
CA ALA A 42 -5.62 -3.48 1.06
C ALA A 42 -4.65 -2.31 1.33
N GLY A 43 -5.12 -1.06 1.23
CA GLY A 43 -4.29 0.12 1.48
C GLY A 43 -3.79 0.24 2.92
N LEU A 44 -4.66 -0.02 3.90
CA LEU A 44 -4.28 -0.04 5.31
C LEU A 44 -3.31 -1.19 5.63
N GLY A 45 -3.54 -2.36 5.03
CA GLY A 45 -2.62 -3.48 5.14
C GLY A 45 -1.24 -3.15 4.58
N LEU A 46 -1.16 -2.67 3.33
CA LEU A 46 0.11 -2.24 2.73
C LEU A 46 0.88 -1.25 3.61
N LEU A 47 0.18 -0.32 4.25
CA LEU A 47 0.81 0.66 5.12
C LEU A 47 1.35 0.03 6.41
N THR A 48 0.61 -0.89 7.04
CA THR A 48 1.07 -1.59 8.25
C THR A 48 2.27 -2.49 7.98
N GLU A 49 2.21 -3.31 6.93
CA GLU A 49 3.31 -4.22 6.58
C GLU A 49 4.57 -3.45 6.14
N ALA A 50 4.41 -2.36 5.39
CA ALA A 50 5.54 -1.49 5.05
C ALA A 50 6.19 -0.86 6.31
N GLN A 51 5.41 -0.55 7.33
CA GLN A 51 5.89 -0.04 8.61
C GLN A 51 6.60 -1.15 9.40
N GLU A 52 6.03 -2.36 9.45
CA GLU A 52 6.62 -3.53 10.11
C GLU A 52 7.92 -3.99 9.42
N PHE A 53 8.03 -3.79 8.10
CA PHE A 53 9.29 -3.96 7.37
C PHE A 53 10.33 -2.88 7.71
N LEU A 54 9.94 -1.61 7.82
CA LEU A 54 10.87 -0.48 8.00
C LEU A 54 11.41 -0.38 9.42
N ILE A 55 10.57 -0.56 10.46
CA ILE A 55 10.95 -0.32 11.86
C ILE A 55 12.14 -1.19 12.30
N PRO A 56 12.18 -2.52 12.06
CA PRO A 56 13.32 -3.35 12.44
C PRO A 56 14.62 -2.92 11.77
N ILE A 57 14.56 -2.40 10.53
CA ILE A 57 15.73 -1.87 9.82
C ILE A 57 16.28 -0.65 10.55
N LEU A 58 15.41 0.31 10.88
CA LEU A 58 15.81 1.51 11.62
C LEU A 58 16.37 1.17 12.99
N GLU A 59 15.73 0.26 13.72
CA GLU A 59 16.23 -0.20 15.03
C GLU A 59 17.60 -0.89 14.93
N SER A 60 17.78 -1.75 13.92
CA SER A 60 19.07 -2.39 13.65
C SER A 60 20.17 -1.37 13.39
N ILE A 61 19.89 -0.33 12.59
CA ILE A 61 20.84 0.76 12.31
C ILE A 61 21.15 1.54 13.59
N MET A 62 20.12 1.95 14.34
CA MET A 62 20.30 2.77 15.54
C MET A 62 21.02 2.05 16.67
N ARG A 63 20.84 0.74 16.80
CA ARG A 63 21.42 -0.09 17.87
C ARG A 63 22.66 -0.85 17.43
N ALA A 64 23.06 -0.76 16.15
CA ALA A 64 24.14 -1.54 15.55
C ALA A 64 23.97 -3.06 15.78
N THR A 65 22.74 -3.57 15.67
CA THR A 65 22.39 -4.98 15.82
C THR A 65 22.18 -5.65 14.46
N PRO A 66 22.36 -6.98 14.33
CA PRO A 66 22.04 -7.70 13.11
C PRO A 66 20.56 -7.54 12.73
N LEU A 67 20.28 -7.55 11.43
CA LEU A 67 18.91 -7.58 10.89
C LEU A 67 18.27 -8.95 11.13
N ASP A 68 17.01 -8.96 11.54
CA ASP A 68 16.17 -10.16 11.47
C ASP A 68 15.65 -10.35 10.03
N VAL A 69 16.45 -11.07 9.24
CA VAL A 69 16.15 -11.34 7.83
C VAL A 69 14.90 -12.22 7.66
N VAL A 70 14.60 -13.06 8.66
CA VAL A 70 13.39 -13.91 8.60
C VAL A 70 12.15 -13.04 8.70
N ASN A 71 12.08 -12.17 9.70
CA ASN A 71 10.98 -11.22 9.85
C ASN A 71 10.84 -10.31 8.61
N LEU A 72 11.94 -9.75 8.10
CA LEU A 72 11.86 -8.90 6.90
C LEU A 72 11.31 -9.62 5.66
N LYS A 73 11.57 -10.92 5.51
CA LYS A 73 10.99 -11.72 4.42
C LYS A 73 9.50 -12.01 4.64
N GLU A 74 9.08 -12.17 5.88
CA GLU A 74 7.67 -12.31 6.27
C GLU A 74 6.90 -11.04 5.87
N GLU A 75 7.34 -9.86 6.32
CA GLU A 75 6.71 -8.58 6.02
C GLU A 75 6.64 -8.29 4.50
N LEU A 76 7.70 -8.70 3.76
CA LEU A 76 7.67 -8.60 2.31
C LEU A 76 6.59 -9.50 1.70
N GLY A 77 6.38 -10.70 2.23
CA GLY A 77 5.29 -11.59 1.82
C GLY A 77 3.93 -11.01 2.12
N ASP A 78 3.76 -10.41 3.29
CA ASP A 78 2.49 -9.83 3.73
C ASP A 78 2.12 -8.57 2.92
N THR A 79 3.11 -7.75 2.51
CA THR A 79 2.84 -6.69 1.54
C THR A 79 2.30 -7.24 0.20
N MET A 80 2.81 -8.38 -0.28
CA MET A 80 2.31 -9.02 -1.51
C MET A 80 0.88 -9.53 -1.35
N TRP A 81 0.49 -10.02 -0.17
CA TRP A 81 -0.87 -10.43 0.12
C TRP A 81 -1.87 -9.28 -0.06
N TYR A 82 -1.58 -8.12 0.52
CA TYR A 82 -2.44 -6.95 0.38
C TYR A 82 -2.44 -6.38 -1.05
N GLN A 83 -1.31 -6.46 -1.77
CA GLN A 83 -1.27 -6.15 -3.20
C GLN A 83 -2.17 -7.08 -4.01
N ALA A 84 -2.20 -8.40 -3.70
CA ALA A 84 -3.09 -9.35 -4.37
C ALA A 84 -4.57 -9.02 -4.15
N ILE A 85 -4.95 -8.57 -2.95
CA ILE A 85 -6.31 -8.08 -2.68
C ILE A 85 -6.63 -6.88 -3.57
N ALA A 86 -5.72 -5.91 -3.66
CA ALA A 86 -5.91 -4.73 -4.51
C ALA A 86 -6.02 -5.11 -5.99
N CYS A 87 -5.13 -5.97 -6.50
CA CYS A 87 -5.18 -6.48 -7.87
C CYS A 87 -6.52 -7.15 -8.19
N ASN A 88 -7.02 -8.00 -7.28
CA ASN A 88 -8.30 -8.67 -7.45
C ASN A 88 -9.47 -7.68 -7.59
N VAL A 89 -9.51 -6.65 -6.75
CA VAL A 89 -10.58 -5.62 -6.78
C VAL A 89 -10.48 -4.75 -8.03
N LEU A 90 -9.26 -4.43 -8.47
CA LEU A 90 -9.01 -3.59 -9.64
C LEU A 90 -9.09 -4.37 -10.97
N GLY A 91 -9.28 -5.70 -10.92
CA GLY A 91 -9.37 -6.54 -12.12
C GLY A 91 -8.06 -6.64 -12.89
N THR A 92 -6.93 -6.69 -12.18
CA THR A 92 -5.58 -6.77 -12.76
C THR A 92 -4.76 -7.88 -12.11
N THR A 93 -3.51 -8.07 -12.53
CA THR A 93 -2.56 -9.04 -11.97
C THR A 93 -1.21 -8.39 -11.70
N PHE A 94 -0.34 -9.08 -10.95
CA PHE A 94 1.03 -8.62 -10.72
C PHE A 94 1.81 -8.45 -12.03
N GLU A 95 1.67 -9.40 -12.96
CA GLU A 95 2.35 -9.37 -14.25
C GLU A 95 1.95 -8.12 -15.05
N ILE A 96 0.64 -7.87 -15.16
CA ILE A 96 0.12 -6.70 -15.89
C ILE A 96 0.65 -5.40 -15.27
N GLU A 97 0.59 -5.28 -13.94
CA GLU A 97 1.04 -4.04 -13.28
C GLU A 97 2.57 -3.87 -13.32
N GLN A 98 3.34 -4.96 -13.32
CA GLN A 98 4.78 -4.93 -13.54
C GLN A 98 5.12 -4.47 -14.96
N GLU A 99 4.45 -5.01 -15.98
CA GLU A 99 4.64 -4.60 -17.37
C GLU A 99 4.29 -3.13 -17.59
N ARG A 100 3.17 -2.66 -17.05
CA ARG A 100 2.76 -1.25 -17.06
C ARG A 100 3.78 -0.34 -16.39
N ASN A 101 4.31 -0.76 -15.25
CA ASN A 101 5.33 0.01 -14.54
C ASN A 101 6.65 0.07 -15.34
N ILE A 102 7.06 -1.04 -15.95
CA ILE A 102 8.25 -1.08 -16.84
C ILE A 102 8.04 -0.16 -18.05
N ALA A 103 6.88 -0.21 -18.71
CA ALA A 103 6.56 0.66 -19.85
C ALA A 103 6.63 2.14 -19.46
N LYS A 104 6.02 2.51 -18.33
CA LYS A 104 6.09 3.87 -17.77
C LYS A 104 7.54 4.31 -17.47
N LEU A 105 8.34 3.45 -16.83
CA LEU A 105 9.74 3.76 -16.52
C LEU A 105 10.61 3.87 -17.79
N SER A 106 10.35 3.05 -18.79
CA SER A 106 11.03 3.12 -20.10
C SER A 106 10.69 4.43 -20.84
N ALA A 107 9.46 4.90 -20.74
CA ALA A 107 9.08 6.20 -21.29
C ALA A 107 9.77 7.37 -20.56
N ARG A 108 9.91 7.28 -19.22
CA ARG A 108 10.63 8.28 -18.42
C ARG A 108 12.14 8.27 -18.67
N TYR A 109 12.72 7.08 -18.80
CA TYR A 109 14.17 6.86 -18.92
C TYR A 109 14.51 6.05 -20.18
N PRO A 110 14.34 6.63 -21.40
CA PRO A 110 14.51 5.87 -22.64
C PRO A 110 15.94 5.34 -22.84
N ASP A 111 16.94 6.03 -22.32
CA ASP A 111 18.35 5.61 -22.45
C ASP A 111 18.92 5.13 -21.11
N LYS A 112 18.83 5.98 -20.07
CA LYS A 112 19.35 5.73 -18.74
C LYS A 112 18.65 6.60 -17.70
N PHE A 113 18.75 6.19 -16.44
CA PHE A 113 18.32 6.99 -15.31
C PHE A 113 19.06 8.33 -15.26
N THR A 114 18.32 9.42 -14.99
CA THR A 114 18.88 10.74 -14.66
C THR A 114 18.07 11.34 -13.53
N GLU A 115 18.76 12.06 -12.62
CA GLU A 115 18.10 12.76 -11.52
C GLU A 115 17.11 13.82 -12.02
N ASP A 116 17.45 14.52 -13.10
CA ASP A 116 16.57 15.52 -13.71
C ASP A 116 15.23 14.91 -14.12
N LYS A 117 15.22 13.76 -14.82
CA LYS A 117 13.99 13.06 -15.22
C LYS A 117 13.25 12.45 -14.05
N ALA A 118 13.92 12.18 -12.93
CA ALA A 118 13.27 11.74 -11.71
C ALA A 118 12.52 12.87 -10.98
N ILE A 119 13.08 14.09 -11.04
CA ILE A 119 12.52 15.30 -10.41
C ILE A 119 11.50 15.97 -11.35
N ASN A 120 11.86 16.19 -12.61
CA ASN A 120 11.06 16.88 -13.62
C ASN A 120 10.32 15.85 -14.50
N ARG A 121 9.26 15.27 -13.93
CA ARG A 121 8.47 14.19 -14.57
C ARG A 121 7.49 14.73 -15.59
N ASP A 122 7.38 14.08 -16.74
CA ASP A 122 6.29 14.26 -17.71
C ASP A 122 5.11 13.36 -17.31
N LEU A 123 4.28 13.87 -16.39
CA LEU A 123 3.14 13.13 -15.83
C LEU A 123 2.06 12.83 -16.88
N GLU A 124 1.92 13.65 -17.90
CA GLU A 124 0.94 13.46 -18.97
C GLU A 124 1.32 12.26 -19.85
N THR A 125 2.58 12.22 -20.32
CA THR A 125 3.10 11.07 -21.07
C THR A 125 3.05 9.78 -20.24
N GLU A 126 3.47 9.83 -18.96
CA GLU A 126 3.38 8.66 -18.07
C GLU A 126 1.95 8.17 -17.90
N ARG A 127 0.99 9.08 -17.72
CA ARG A 127 -0.44 8.74 -17.59
C ARG A 127 -0.98 8.08 -18.84
N LYS A 128 -0.60 8.58 -20.02
CA LYS A 128 -1.00 8.01 -21.31
C LYS A 128 -0.49 6.57 -21.46
N VAL A 129 0.81 6.34 -21.21
CA VAL A 129 1.40 4.99 -21.26
C VAL A 129 0.67 4.01 -20.33
N LEU A 130 0.32 4.44 -19.12
CA LEU A 130 -0.42 3.60 -18.17
C LEU A 130 -1.86 3.31 -18.58
N SER A 131 -2.46 4.17 -19.42
CA SER A 131 -3.84 3.99 -19.90
C SER A 131 -3.94 3.12 -21.14
N ASP A 132 -2.87 3.07 -21.95
CA ASP A 132 -2.79 2.37 -23.23
C ASP A 132 -2.22 0.95 -23.08
N ALA A 133 -1.71 0.58 -21.89
CA ALA A 133 -1.05 -0.69 -21.60
C ALA A 133 -2.01 -1.78 -21.09
#